data_c5e15c70ed367687bf69524fe86c819f
#
_entry.id   c5e15c70ed367687bf69524fe86c819f
#
_cell.length_a   1.000
_cell.length_b   1.000
_cell.length_c   1.000
_cell.angle_alpha   90.00
_cell.angle_beta   90.00
_cell.angle_gamma   90.00
#
_symmetry.space_group_name_H-M   'P 1'
#
loop_
_entity.id
_entity.type
_entity.pdbx_description
1 polymer ?
#
loop_
_entity_poly.entity_id
_entity_poly.type
_entity_poly.pdbx_seq_one_letter_code
_entity_poly.pdbx_strand_id
1 'polypeptide(L)'
;MTSFTNYFEMDDQKLIESRKSLEKDMEXLKKDLQTINEVFEHKYGNTARDKLREAGKDFGSTSFMIANNIKLNATFRKKVEWDQAGLMTTLDTEMDADDARHYGKISVTIEERKYTSAPPAIKALLEPHRTVDLAGVSFKLEEVE
;
A
#
# COMPACT_ATOMS: atom_id res chain seq x y z
N MET A 1 -14.04 16.45 19.45
CA MET A 1 -13.80 16.28 17.99
C MET A 1 -14.75 17.18 17.21
N THR A 2 -14.25 17.88 16.20
CA THR A 2 -15.05 18.83 15.42
C THR A 2 -15.88 18.04 14.38
N SER A 3 -17.18 18.30 14.39
CA SER A 3 -18.09 17.58 13.50
C SER A 3 -18.11 18.19 12.11
N PHE A 4 -18.69 17.46 11.17
CA PHE A 4 -18.87 17.97 9.81
C PHE A 4 -19.60 19.31 9.82
N THR A 5 -20.66 19.43 10.62
CA THR A 5 -21.44 20.66 10.68
C THR A 5 -20.58 21.85 11.09
N ASN A 6 -19.71 21.65 12.11
CA ASN A 6 -18.85 22.74 12.55
C ASN A 6 -17.91 23.20 11.45
N TYR A 7 -17.31 22.25 10.74
CA TYR A 7 -16.44 22.61 9.63
C TYR A 7 -17.21 23.24 8.47
N PHE A 8 -18.40 22.71 8.20
CA PHE A 8 -19.19 23.21 7.08
C PHE A 8 -19.59 24.67 7.30
N GLU A 9 -19.81 25.06 8.56
CA GLU A 9 -20.19 26.44 8.89
C GLU A 9 -19.04 27.41 8.93
N MET A 10 -17.80 26.94 8.86
CA MET A 10 -16.66 27.84 8.81
C MET A 10 -16.59 28.57 7.48
N ASP A 11 -16.08 29.81 7.50
CA ASP A 11 -15.79 30.45 6.23
C ASP A 11 -14.57 29.79 5.57
N ASP A 12 -14.40 30.07 4.29
CA ASP A 12 -13.34 29.40 3.54
C ASP A 12 -11.96 29.67 4.08
N GLN A 13 -11.70 30.88 4.58
CA GLN A 13 -10.38 31.22 5.12
C GLN A 13 -10.07 30.36 6.34
N LYS A 14 -11.02 30.22 7.25
CA LYS A 14 -10.83 29.39 8.43
C LYS A 14 -10.70 27.91 8.06
N LEU A 15 -11.47 27.48 7.09
CA LEU A 15 -11.39 26.10 6.64
C LEU A 15 -10.01 25.79 6.06
N ILE A 16 -9.48 26.72 5.25
CA ILE A 16 -8.14 26.56 4.68
C ILE A 16 -7.09 26.51 5.78
N GLU A 17 -7.18 27.42 6.75
CA GLU A 17 -6.21 27.44 7.84
C GLU A 17 -6.27 26.17 8.67
N SER A 18 -7.48 25.69 8.93
CA SER A 18 -7.66 24.43 9.68
C SER A 18 -7.03 23.27 8.96
N ARG A 19 -7.24 23.18 7.65
CA ARG A 19 -6.67 22.09 6.87
C ARG A 19 -5.15 22.14 6.88
N LYS A 20 -4.58 23.32 6.65
CA LYS A 20 -3.12 23.46 6.66
C LYS A 20 -2.53 23.06 8.00
N SER A 21 -3.18 23.50 9.09
CA SER A 21 -2.70 23.16 10.43
C SER A 21 -2.73 21.67 10.68
N LEU A 22 -3.83 21.01 10.27
CA LEU A 22 -3.96 19.58 10.46
C LEU A 22 -2.96 18.79 9.62
N GLU A 23 -2.71 19.24 8.39
CA GLU A 23 -1.72 18.59 7.55
C GLU A 23 -0.32 18.69 8.15
N LYS A 24 0.01 19.84 8.70
CA LYS A 24 1.29 20.04 9.35
C LYS A 24 1.42 19.16 10.59
N ASP A 25 0.36 19.11 11.41
CA ASP A 25 0.35 18.28 12.61
C ASP A 25 0.50 16.81 12.25
N MET A 26 -0.16 16.38 11.21
CA MET A 26 -0.12 14.98 10.78
C MET A 26 1.29 14.60 10.35
N GLU A 27 1.96 15.48 9.69
CA GLU A 27 3.32 15.22 9.27
C GLU A 27 4.26 15.02 10.44
N UNK A 28 4.04 15.73 11.26
CA UNK A 28 4.77 15.67 12.36
C UNK A 28 4.62 14.48 13.10
N LEU A 29 3.46 14.24 13.28
CA LEU A 29 3.16 13.06 14.04
C LEU A 29 3.66 11.79 13.33
N LYS A 30 3.59 11.78 12.04
CA LYS A 30 4.15 10.68 11.26
C LYS A 30 5.64 10.52 11.53
N LYS A 31 6.38 11.62 11.53
CA LYS A 31 7.82 11.57 11.78
C LYS A 31 8.12 11.05 13.18
N ASP A 32 7.36 11.54 14.16
CA ASP A 32 7.57 11.10 15.54
C ASP A 32 7.29 9.60 15.68
N LEU A 33 6.22 9.13 15.07
CA LEU A 33 5.89 7.71 15.13
C LEU A 33 6.95 6.86 14.44
N GLN A 34 7.44 7.33 13.30
CA GLN A 34 8.51 6.62 12.61
C GLN A 34 9.76 6.52 13.49
N THR A 35 10.10 7.61 14.17
CA THR A 35 11.26 7.60 15.07
C THR A 35 11.08 6.60 16.21
N ILE A 36 9.89 6.54 16.78
CA ILE A 36 9.61 5.57 17.84
C ILE A 36 9.74 4.15 17.30
N ASN A 37 9.24 3.91 16.10
CA ASN A 37 9.37 2.57 15.51
C ASN A 37 10.83 2.21 15.24
N GLU A 38 11.65 3.18 14.85
CA GLU A 38 13.07 2.92 14.69
C GLU A 38 13.73 2.57 16.02
N VAL A 39 13.31 3.22 17.10
CA VAL A 39 13.80 2.88 18.44
C VAL A 39 13.37 1.46 18.81
N PHE A 40 12.13 1.09 18.52
CA PHE A 40 11.68 -0.28 18.76
C PHE A 40 12.51 -1.29 17.97
N GLU A 41 12.82 -0.98 16.73
CA GLU A 41 13.68 -1.86 15.93
C GLU A 41 15.05 -1.99 16.55
N HIS A 42 15.62 -0.90 17.01
CA HIS A 42 16.95 -0.92 17.63
C HIS A 42 16.96 -1.70 18.93
N LYS A 43 15.93 -1.50 19.76
CA LYS A 43 15.89 -2.13 21.08
C LYS A 43 15.45 -3.60 21.02
N TYR A 44 14.51 -3.93 20.16
CA TYR A 44 13.82 -5.23 20.22
C TYR A 44 13.89 -6.03 18.92
N GLY A 45 14.43 -5.46 17.85
CA GLY A 45 14.41 -6.13 16.55
C GLY A 45 15.15 -7.46 16.57
N ASN A 46 16.34 -7.52 17.18
CA ASN A 46 17.10 -8.76 17.23
C ASN A 46 16.44 -9.80 18.13
N THR A 47 15.87 -9.36 19.25
CA THR A 47 15.13 -10.28 20.11
C THR A 47 13.96 -10.91 19.35
N ALA A 48 13.25 -10.11 18.58
CA ALA A 48 12.13 -10.61 17.79
C ALA A 48 12.60 -11.60 16.73
N ARG A 49 13.68 -11.27 16.04
CA ARG A 49 14.23 -12.18 15.02
C ARG A 49 14.68 -13.50 15.63
N ASP A 50 15.32 -13.44 16.79
CA ASP A 50 15.77 -14.66 17.46
C ASP A 50 14.58 -15.53 17.87
N LYS A 51 13.54 -14.92 18.43
CA LYS A 51 12.35 -15.67 18.82
C LYS A 51 11.66 -16.30 17.60
N LEU A 52 11.64 -15.59 16.49
CA LEU A 52 11.05 -16.12 15.27
C LEU A 52 11.82 -17.36 14.80
N ARG A 53 13.18 -17.28 14.82
CA ARG A 53 14.01 -18.41 14.42
C ARG A 53 13.87 -19.58 15.39
N GLU A 54 13.80 -19.30 16.69
CA GLU A 54 13.62 -20.37 17.69
C GLU A 54 12.32 -21.11 17.48
N ALA A 55 11.29 -20.43 16.96
CA ALA A 55 10.03 -21.07 16.65
C ALA A 55 10.05 -21.79 15.31
N GLY A 56 11.19 -21.80 14.61
CA GLY A 56 11.30 -22.47 13.32
C GLY A 56 10.66 -21.73 12.17
N LYS A 57 10.48 -20.42 12.30
CA LYS A 57 9.81 -19.63 11.28
C LYS A 57 10.80 -18.74 10.54
N ASP A 58 10.55 -18.55 9.25
CA ASP A 58 11.29 -17.59 8.44
C ASP A 58 10.54 -16.27 8.31
N PHE A 59 9.25 -16.26 8.60
CA PHE A 59 8.41 -15.07 8.54
C PHE A 59 7.24 -15.31 9.48
N GLY A 60 6.44 -14.26 9.69
CA GLY A 60 5.28 -14.36 10.55
C GLY A 60 5.45 -13.49 11.78
N SER A 61 4.69 -13.78 12.81
CA SER A 61 4.63 -12.95 14.00
C SER A 61 5.22 -13.65 15.19
N THR A 62 5.79 -12.85 16.07
CA THR A 62 6.24 -13.30 17.38
C THR A 62 5.91 -12.19 18.37
N SER A 63 5.88 -12.54 19.65
CA SER A 63 5.53 -11.55 20.66
C SER A 63 6.24 -11.85 21.97
N PHE A 64 6.45 -10.81 22.75
CA PHE A 64 7.04 -10.93 24.07
C PHE A 64 6.71 -9.70 24.90
N MET A 65 6.80 -9.85 26.20
CA MET A 65 6.48 -8.75 27.11
C MET A 65 7.64 -7.77 27.17
N ILE A 66 7.34 -6.48 27.10
CA ILE A 66 8.36 -5.43 27.21
C ILE A 66 8.12 -4.53 28.43
N ALA A 67 6.94 -4.59 29.02
CA ALA A 67 6.59 -3.85 30.21
C ALA A 67 5.45 -4.58 30.90
N ASN A 68 5.07 -4.09 32.09
CA ASN A 68 3.95 -4.70 32.78
C ASN A 68 2.69 -4.60 31.91
N ASN A 69 2.10 -5.75 31.62
CA ASN A 69 0.87 -5.85 30.83
C ASN A 69 0.98 -5.31 29.42
N ILE A 70 2.21 -5.12 28.91
CA ILE A 70 2.39 -4.67 27.54
C ILE A 70 3.19 -5.72 26.78
N LYS A 71 2.55 -6.27 25.77
CA LYS A 71 3.14 -7.26 24.89
C LYS A 71 3.49 -6.60 23.55
N LEU A 72 4.71 -6.78 23.11
CA LEU A 72 5.13 -6.30 21.81
C LEU A 72 4.92 -7.41 20.80
N ASN A 73 4.15 -7.12 19.76
CA ASN A 73 3.96 -8.04 18.65
C ASN A 73 4.80 -7.57 17.47
N ALA A 74 5.70 -8.42 17.02
CA ALA A 74 6.55 -8.11 15.88
C ALA A 74 6.14 -9.01 14.71
N THR A 75 5.87 -8.40 13.57
CA THR A 75 5.46 -9.14 12.39
C THR A 75 6.49 -8.95 11.29
N PHE A 76 7.03 -10.06 10.80
CA PHE A 76 7.97 -10.09 9.70
C PHE A 76 7.24 -10.58 8.47
N ARG A 77 7.07 -9.69 7.51
CA ARG A 77 6.28 -9.99 6.32
C ARG A 77 7.10 -10.79 5.34
N LYS A 78 6.42 -11.71 4.69
CA LYS A 78 7.02 -12.50 3.63
C LYS A 78 6.96 -11.71 2.34
N LYS A 79 8.07 -11.67 1.63
CA LYS A 79 8.11 -11.05 0.31
C LYS A 79 8.33 -12.15 -0.72
N VAL A 80 7.37 -12.31 -1.61
CA VAL A 80 7.44 -13.34 -2.64
C VAL A 80 7.44 -12.66 -4.00
N GLU A 81 8.37 -13.06 -4.83
CA GLU A 81 8.42 -12.59 -6.22
C GLU A 81 8.45 -13.81 -7.13
N TRP A 82 7.68 -13.73 -8.18
CA TRP A 82 7.60 -14.81 -9.16
C TRP A 82 8.26 -14.37 -10.46
N ASP A 83 9.04 -15.26 -11.03
CA ASP A 83 9.55 -15.06 -12.40
C ASP A 83 8.38 -15.25 -13.35
N GLN A 84 7.85 -14.14 -13.85
CA GLN A 84 6.62 -14.20 -14.64
C GLN A 84 6.77 -14.99 -15.92
N ALA A 85 7.90 -14.81 -16.62
CA ALA A 85 8.11 -15.52 -17.87
C ALA A 85 8.24 -17.03 -17.64
N GLY A 86 9.04 -17.43 -16.64
CA GLY A 86 9.19 -18.83 -16.31
C GLY A 86 7.90 -19.45 -15.81
N LEU A 87 7.14 -18.67 -15.00
CA LEU A 87 5.87 -19.17 -14.48
C LEU A 87 4.86 -19.38 -15.61
N MET A 88 4.78 -18.47 -16.56
CA MET A 88 3.89 -18.64 -17.71
C MET A 88 4.24 -19.88 -18.50
N THR A 89 5.53 -20.12 -18.71
CA THR A 89 5.96 -21.33 -19.43
C THR A 89 5.55 -22.59 -18.68
N THR A 90 5.75 -22.61 -17.38
CA THR A 90 5.41 -23.76 -16.57
C THR A 90 3.91 -24.04 -16.58
N LEU A 91 3.11 -22.98 -16.42
CA LEU A 91 1.64 -23.13 -16.44
C LEU A 91 1.15 -23.63 -17.80
N ASP A 92 1.81 -23.21 -18.87
CA ASP A 92 1.38 -23.55 -20.23
C ASP A 92 1.83 -24.95 -20.67
N THR A 93 3.04 -25.36 -20.29
CA THR A 93 3.64 -26.57 -20.85
C THR A 93 3.77 -27.72 -19.86
N GLU A 94 3.84 -27.47 -18.56
CA GLU A 94 4.13 -28.52 -17.60
C GLU A 94 2.97 -28.88 -16.68
N MET A 95 1.92 -28.08 -16.67
CA MET A 95 0.73 -28.34 -15.86
C MET A 95 -0.46 -28.59 -16.79
N ASP A 96 -1.39 -29.43 -16.35
CA ASP A 96 -2.60 -29.59 -17.14
C ASP A 96 -3.48 -28.32 -16.96
N ALA A 97 -4.45 -28.19 -17.88
CA ALA A 97 -5.22 -26.94 -17.93
C ALA A 97 -6.00 -26.67 -16.65
N ASP A 98 -6.52 -27.71 -16.01
CA ASP A 98 -7.28 -27.53 -14.79
C ASP A 98 -6.39 -27.05 -13.64
N ASP A 99 -5.22 -27.67 -13.49
CA ASP A 99 -4.27 -27.23 -12.45
C ASP A 99 -3.77 -25.81 -12.72
N ALA A 100 -3.47 -25.50 -13.98
CA ALA A 100 -3.00 -24.16 -14.31
C ALA A 100 -4.04 -23.10 -13.93
N ARG A 101 -5.31 -23.37 -14.19
CA ARG A 101 -6.38 -22.44 -13.84
C ARG A 101 -6.60 -22.37 -12.33
N HIS A 102 -6.37 -23.48 -11.64
CA HIS A 102 -6.56 -23.51 -10.19
C HIS A 102 -5.49 -22.70 -9.45
N TYR A 103 -4.24 -22.86 -9.84
CA TYR A 103 -3.12 -22.26 -9.12
C TYR A 103 -2.67 -20.93 -9.70
N GLY A 104 -2.87 -20.70 -10.98
CA GLY A 104 -2.39 -19.50 -11.62
C GLY A 104 -3.51 -18.51 -11.92
N LYS A 105 -3.18 -17.24 -11.85
CA LYS A 105 -4.09 -16.17 -12.24
C LYS A 105 -3.39 -15.30 -13.27
N ILE A 106 -3.98 -15.22 -14.46
CA ILE A 106 -3.40 -14.43 -15.55
C ILE A 106 -4.20 -13.13 -15.69
N SER A 107 -3.49 -12.02 -15.66
CA SER A 107 -4.11 -10.75 -15.94
C SER A 107 -3.26 -9.98 -16.94
N VAL A 108 -3.94 -9.24 -17.80
CA VAL A 108 -3.31 -8.45 -18.84
C VAL A 108 -3.70 -7.00 -18.64
N THR A 109 -2.70 -6.12 -18.60
CA THR A 109 -2.96 -4.71 -18.42
C THR A 109 -2.25 -3.92 -19.50
N ILE A 110 -2.80 -2.77 -19.82
CA ILE A 110 -2.20 -1.82 -20.74
C ILE A 110 -1.85 -0.57 -19.92
N GLU A 111 -0.61 -0.12 -20.04
CA GLU A 111 -0.22 1.13 -19.39
C GLU A 111 -0.98 2.27 -20.02
N GLU A 112 -1.65 3.04 -19.19
CA GLU A 112 -2.50 4.12 -19.69
C GLU A 112 -1.71 5.13 -20.52
N ARG A 113 -0.48 5.42 -20.12
CA ARG A 113 0.35 6.36 -20.87
C ARG A 113 0.66 5.84 -22.27
N LYS A 114 0.92 4.55 -22.38
CA LYS A 114 1.18 3.95 -23.70
C LYS A 114 -0.07 3.92 -24.56
N TYR A 115 -1.22 3.66 -23.95
CA TYR A 115 -2.46 3.73 -24.70
C TYR A 115 -2.71 5.13 -25.24
N THR A 116 -2.54 6.14 -24.39
CA THR A 116 -2.80 7.52 -24.77
C THR A 116 -1.94 7.98 -25.94
N SER A 117 -0.69 7.52 -25.98
CA SER A 117 0.25 7.91 -27.03
C SER A 117 0.25 6.97 -28.22
N ALA A 118 -0.60 5.94 -28.21
CA ALA A 118 -0.60 4.95 -29.28
C ALA A 118 -1.17 5.53 -30.58
N PRO A 119 -0.78 4.98 -31.72
CA PRO A 119 -1.39 5.38 -32.99
C PRO A 119 -2.89 5.06 -33.02
N PRO A 120 -3.65 5.79 -33.84
CA PRO A 120 -5.11 5.56 -33.88
C PRO A 120 -5.53 4.13 -34.15
N ALA A 121 -4.78 3.41 -34.99
CA ALA A 121 -5.13 2.02 -35.29
C ALA A 121 -5.02 1.13 -34.05
N ILE A 122 -4.00 1.35 -33.25
CA ILE A 122 -3.80 0.60 -32.01
C ILE A 122 -4.87 0.97 -30.99
N LYS A 123 -5.16 2.26 -30.86
CA LYS A 123 -6.22 2.70 -29.94
C LYS A 123 -7.56 2.07 -30.29
N ALA A 124 -7.86 1.98 -31.60
CA ALA A 124 -9.13 1.41 -32.04
C ALA A 124 -9.26 -0.05 -31.64
N LEU A 125 -8.14 -0.80 -31.63
CA LEU A 125 -8.16 -2.19 -31.22
C LEU A 125 -8.38 -2.35 -29.71
N LEU A 126 -7.83 -1.44 -28.92
CA LEU A 126 -7.86 -1.56 -27.46
C LEU A 126 -9.12 -0.92 -26.85
N GLU A 127 -9.67 0.08 -27.48
CA GLU A 127 -10.77 0.87 -26.90
C GLU A 127 -12.00 0.05 -26.51
N PRO A 128 -12.43 -0.95 -27.28
CA PRO A 128 -13.62 -1.71 -26.88
C PRO A 128 -13.47 -2.43 -25.53
N HIS A 129 -12.24 -2.62 -25.07
CA HIS A 129 -11.97 -3.33 -23.82
C HIS A 129 -11.64 -2.38 -22.66
N ARG A 130 -11.85 -1.08 -22.88
CA ARG A 130 -11.46 -0.05 -21.92
C ARG A 130 -12.68 0.65 -21.38
N THR A 131 -12.79 0.75 -20.06
CA THR A 131 -13.85 1.48 -19.40
C THR A 131 -13.23 2.57 -18.54
N VAL A 132 -13.74 3.78 -18.65
CA VAL A 132 -13.25 4.92 -17.88
C VAL A 132 -14.39 5.46 -17.03
N ASP A 133 -14.17 5.48 -15.73
CA ASP A 133 -15.09 6.07 -14.77
C ASP A 133 -14.35 7.09 -13.93
N LEU A 134 -15.06 8.09 -13.46
CA LEU A 134 -14.47 9.02 -12.52
C LEU A 134 -14.31 8.33 -11.16
N ALA A 135 -13.10 8.35 -10.66
CA ALA A 135 -12.82 7.86 -9.31
C ALA A 135 -13.11 8.98 -8.32
N GLY A 136 -12.69 8.79 -7.08
CA GLY A 136 -12.87 9.82 -6.08
C GLY A 136 -12.08 11.07 -6.40
N VAL A 137 -12.45 12.17 -5.75
CA VAL A 137 -11.78 13.44 -5.97
C VAL A 137 -10.81 13.71 -4.81
N SER A 138 -9.67 14.26 -5.12
CA SER A 138 -8.74 14.76 -4.10
C SER A 138 -8.59 16.26 -4.25
N PHE A 139 -8.31 16.90 -3.14
CA PHE A 139 -8.20 18.35 -3.11
C PHE A 139 -6.81 18.75 -2.64
N LYS A 140 -6.29 19.80 -3.23
CA LYS A 140 -5.00 20.36 -2.87
C LYS A 140 -5.13 21.89 -2.86
N LEU A 141 -4.52 22.51 -1.87
CA LEU A 141 -4.51 23.96 -1.79
C LEU A 141 -3.23 24.49 -2.41
N GLU A 142 -3.35 25.52 -3.22
CA GLU A 142 -2.20 26.13 -3.88
C GLU A 142 -2.28 27.64 -3.72
N GLU A 143 -1.17 28.24 -3.27
CA GLU A 143 -1.11 29.71 -3.17
C GLU A 143 -0.68 30.26 -4.52
N VAL A 144 -1.36 31.31 -4.96
CA VAL A 144 -1.03 31.99 -6.21
C VAL A 144 -0.65 33.44 -5.89
N GLU A 145 0.30 33.98 -6.69
CA GLU A 145 0.73 35.34 -6.52
C GLU A 145 -0.09 36.31 -7.36
#